data_0bac14daf9be89f6a57fde9cafd8d7b1
#
_entry.id   0bac14daf9be89f6a57fde9cafd8d7b1
#
_cell.length_a   1.000
_cell.length_b   1.000
_cell.length_c   1.000
_cell.angle_alpha   90.00
_cell.angle_beta   90.00
_cell.angle_gamma   90.00
#
_symmetry.space_group_name_H-M   'P 1'
#
loop_
_entity.id
_entity.type
_entity.pdbx_description
1 polymer ?
#
loop_
_entity_poly.entity_id
_entity_poly.type
_entity_poly.pdbx_seq_one_letter_code
_entity_poly.pdbx_strand_id
1 'polypeptide(L)'
;YAWPPLQVLAWDGLARYGYMDDARRLAYRWMFMITTAFVNFNGIVPEKFDAVALSHLVTAEYGNQGTQFAYVPREGFGWTNASFQVGLTYLTSHMRKAVAACQHPDDFFHRYRHL
;
A
#
# COMPACT_ATOMS: atom_id res chain seq x y z
N TYR A 1 -0.19 11.99 -2.50
CA TYR A 1 0.48 11.03 -1.61
C TYR A 1 -0.54 10.16 -0.90
N ALA A 2 -0.21 8.88 -0.72
CA ALA A 2 -1.00 7.97 0.09
C ALA A 2 -0.32 7.71 1.42
N TRP A 3 -1.07 7.88 2.50
CA TRP A 3 -0.60 7.72 3.87
C TRP A 3 -1.25 6.51 4.53
N PRO A 4 -0.49 5.73 5.31
CA PRO A 4 -1.01 4.50 5.93
C PRO A 4 -2.29 4.67 6.74
N PRO A 5 -2.44 5.69 7.62
CA PRO A 5 -3.67 5.83 8.40
C PRO A 5 -4.92 6.01 7.54
N LEU A 6 -4.81 6.79 6.46
CA LEU A 6 -5.94 7.04 5.55
C LEU A 6 -6.32 5.77 4.79
N GLN A 7 -5.35 4.94 4.44
CA GLN A 7 -5.61 3.65 3.81
C GLN A 7 -6.40 2.72 4.72
N VAL A 8 -5.99 2.58 5.97
CA VAL A 8 -6.68 1.73 6.96
C VAL A 8 -8.11 2.21 7.20
N LEU A 9 -8.31 3.53 7.33
CA LEU A 9 -9.65 4.11 7.47
C LEU A 9 -10.55 3.80 6.26
N ALA A 10 -10.00 3.88 5.04
CA ALA A 10 -10.74 3.55 3.82
C ALA A 10 -11.17 2.08 3.79
N TRP A 11 -10.28 1.15 4.12
CA TRP A 11 -10.61 -0.29 4.15
C TRP A 11 -11.69 -0.59 5.18
N ASP A 12 -11.55 -0.04 6.38
CA ASP A 12 -12.53 -0.23 7.46
C ASP A 12 -13.89 0.35 7.09
N GLY A 13 -13.91 1.55 6.52
CA GLY A 13 -15.14 2.17 6.06
C GLY A 13 -15.84 1.35 4.98
N LEU A 14 -15.13 0.91 3.96
CA LEU A 14 -15.69 0.09 2.89
C LEU A 14 -16.23 -1.25 3.43
N ALA A 15 -15.49 -1.91 4.31
CA ALA A 15 -15.91 -3.18 4.90
C ALA A 15 -17.18 -3.02 5.74
N ARG A 16 -17.28 -1.95 6.52
CA ARG A 16 -18.47 -1.66 7.37
C ARG A 16 -19.74 -1.42 6.57
N TYR A 17 -19.60 -0.82 5.39
CA TYR A 17 -20.74 -0.55 4.50
C TYR A 17 -21.01 -1.67 3.49
N GLY A 18 -20.37 -2.82 3.63
CA GLY A 18 -20.63 -3.99 2.79
C GLY A 18 -19.82 -4.06 1.51
N TYR A 19 -18.84 -3.17 1.31
CA TYR A 19 -17.99 -3.13 0.13
C TYR A 19 -16.67 -3.88 0.36
N MET A 20 -16.76 -5.14 0.80
CA MET A 20 -15.58 -5.94 1.16
C MET A 20 -14.64 -6.18 -0.02
N ASP A 21 -15.19 -6.38 -1.23
CA ASP A 21 -14.36 -6.60 -2.42
C ASP A 21 -13.52 -5.37 -2.77
N ASP A 22 -14.11 -4.17 -2.64
CA ASP A 22 -13.38 -2.91 -2.84
C ASP A 22 -12.34 -2.70 -1.74
N ALA A 23 -12.66 -3.03 -0.49
CA ALA A 23 -11.71 -2.98 0.61
C ALA A 23 -10.50 -3.88 0.35
N ARG A 24 -10.74 -5.11 -0.12
CA ARG A 24 -9.68 -6.07 -0.48
C ARG A 24 -8.82 -5.58 -1.65
N ARG A 25 -9.43 -4.98 -2.67
CA ARG A 25 -8.67 -4.41 -3.80
C ARG A 25 -7.74 -3.31 -3.35
N LEU A 26 -8.23 -2.36 -2.57
CA LEU A 26 -7.40 -1.27 -2.05
C LEU A 26 -6.30 -1.80 -1.13
N ALA A 27 -6.62 -2.72 -0.24
CA ALA A 27 -5.63 -3.34 0.63
C ALA A 27 -4.56 -4.08 -0.18
N TYR A 28 -4.94 -4.83 -1.21
CA TYR A 28 -4.00 -5.51 -2.09
C TYR A 28 -3.02 -4.54 -2.75
N ARG A 29 -3.53 -3.44 -3.31
CA ARG A 29 -2.70 -2.42 -3.96
C ARG A 29 -1.70 -1.82 -2.98
N TRP A 30 -2.14 -1.52 -1.77
CA TRP A 30 -1.29 -1.01 -0.71
C TRP A 30 -0.21 -2.00 -0.29
N MET A 31 -0.60 -3.25 -0.06
CA MET A 31 0.32 -4.32 0.31
C MET A 31 1.34 -4.61 -0.79
N PHE A 32 0.92 -4.56 -2.05
CA PHE A 32 1.81 -4.68 -3.21
C PHE A 32 2.88 -3.59 -3.21
N MET A 33 2.50 -2.33 -2.99
CA MET A 33 3.45 -1.22 -2.94
C MET A 33 4.51 -1.41 -1.84
N ILE A 34 4.07 -1.76 -0.65
CA ILE A 34 4.99 -2.00 0.48
C ILE A 34 5.93 -3.16 0.18
N THR A 35 5.38 -4.27 -0.31
CA THR A 35 6.16 -5.49 -0.59
C THR A 35 7.19 -5.25 -1.70
N THR A 36 6.80 -4.61 -2.80
CA THR A 36 7.73 -4.32 -3.90
C THR A 36 8.81 -3.32 -3.51
N ALA A 37 8.49 -2.31 -2.71
CA ALA A 37 9.49 -1.39 -2.17
C ALA A 37 10.49 -2.13 -1.27
N PHE A 38 9.99 -2.99 -0.39
CA PHE A 38 10.83 -3.81 0.49
C PHE A 38 11.77 -4.72 -0.28
N VAL A 39 11.24 -5.45 -1.28
CA VAL A 39 12.03 -6.41 -2.09
C VAL A 39 13.06 -5.69 -2.96
N ASN A 40 12.66 -4.61 -3.62
CA ASN A 40 13.50 -3.93 -4.63
C ASN A 40 14.53 -2.98 -4.03
N PHE A 41 14.35 -2.55 -2.78
CA PHE A 41 15.17 -1.50 -2.16
C PHE A 41 15.72 -1.91 -0.78
N ASN A 42 16.17 -3.14 -0.66
CA ASN A 42 16.90 -3.65 0.51
C ASN A 42 16.15 -3.55 1.85
N GLY A 43 14.87 -3.85 1.85
CA GLY A 43 14.08 -3.88 3.08
C GLY A 43 13.60 -2.51 3.56
N ILE A 44 13.48 -1.55 2.67
CA ILE A 44 12.95 -0.22 2.99
C ILE A 44 11.44 -0.30 3.20
N VAL A 45 10.97 0.34 4.28
CA VAL A 45 9.55 0.54 4.58
C VAL A 45 9.27 2.03 4.61
N PRO A 46 8.88 2.66 3.48
CA PRO A 46 8.69 4.10 3.39
C PRO A 46 7.49 4.62 4.17
N GLU A 47 7.52 5.92 4.47
CA GLU A 47 6.44 6.61 5.19
C GLU A 47 5.18 6.76 4.34
N LYS A 48 5.35 7.05 3.06
CA LYS A 48 4.25 7.38 2.14
C LYS A 48 4.58 6.96 0.71
N PHE A 49 3.54 6.90 -0.11
CA PHE A 49 3.63 6.38 -1.47
C PHE A 49 2.85 7.24 -2.45
N ASP A 50 3.18 7.11 -3.73
CA ASP A 50 2.31 7.50 -4.82
C ASP A 50 1.36 6.33 -5.12
N ALA A 51 0.09 6.47 -4.75
CA ALA A 51 -0.89 5.41 -4.89
C ALA A 51 -1.35 5.19 -6.33
N VAL A 52 -1.11 6.14 -7.21
CA VAL A 52 -1.43 6.03 -8.65
C VAL A 52 -0.34 5.27 -9.37
N ALA A 53 0.91 5.68 -9.16
CA ALA A 53 2.08 5.02 -9.75
C ALA A 53 2.46 3.71 -9.05
N LEU A 54 1.87 3.41 -7.90
CA LEU A 54 2.20 2.28 -7.04
C LEU A 54 3.71 2.24 -6.69
N SER A 55 4.24 3.40 -6.31
CA SER A 55 5.67 3.59 -6.09
C SER A 55 5.94 4.36 -4.80
N HIS A 56 7.06 4.04 -4.14
CA HIS A 56 7.59 4.81 -3.01
C HIS A 56 8.48 5.98 -3.47
N LEU A 57 8.71 6.11 -4.78
CA LEU A 57 9.54 7.17 -5.34
C LEU A 57 8.72 8.45 -5.41
N VAL A 58 8.63 9.15 -4.31
CA VAL A 58 7.89 10.40 -4.17
C VAL A 58 8.83 11.52 -3.73
N THR A 59 8.54 12.75 -4.18
CA THR A 59 9.22 13.95 -3.69
C THR A 59 8.55 14.34 -2.37
N ALA A 60 9.30 14.30 -1.28
CA ALA A 60 8.76 14.68 0.03
C ALA A 60 8.81 16.19 0.21
N GLU A 61 7.66 16.82 0.35
CA GLU A 61 7.56 18.20 0.82
C GLU A 61 7.27 18.19 2.32
N TYR A 62 8.23 18.66 3.12
CA TYR A 62 8.04 18.84 4.55
C TYR A 62 7.72 20.31 4.87
N GLY A 63 6.44 20.61 4.96
CA GLY A 63 5.94 21.85 5.54
C GLY A 63 6.20 23.12 4.71
N ASN A 64 5.77 24.27 5.28
CA ASN A 64 5.85 25.60 4.67
C ASN A 64 7.25 26.23 4.70
N GLN A 65 8.31 25.45 4.71
CA GLN A 65 9.67 26.00 4.82
C GLN A 65 10.35 26.33 3.50
N GLY A 66 9.63 26.24 2.38
CA GLY A 66 10.13 26.69 1.08
C GLY A 66 11.33 25.91 0.54
N THR A 67 11.73 24.84 1.19
CA THR A 67 12.81 23.94 0.76
C THR A 67 12.22 22.66 0.23
N GLN A 68 12.34 22.47 -1.08
CA GLN A 68 12.05 21.17 -1.69
C GLN A 68 13.19 20.22 -1.34
N PHE A 69 12.90 19.25 -0.48
CA PHE A 69 13.81 18.14 -0.24
C PHE A 69 13.47 17.02 -1.23
N ALA A 70 14.25 16.95 -2.32
CA ALA A 70 14.12 15.91 -3.34
C ALA A 70 14.83 14.64 -2.88
N TYR A 71 14.30 13.96 -1.85
CA TYR A 71 14.76 12.63 -1.51
C TYR A 71 13.59 11.70 -1.17
N VAL A 72 13.78 10.45 -1.51
CA VAL A 72 12.82 9.39 -1.26
C VAL A 72 12.82 9.09 0.24
N PRO A 73 11.65 9.09 0.90
CA PRO A 73 11.56 8.66 2.30
C PRO A 73 12.05 7.22 2.44
N ARG A 74 13.05 7.00 3.28
CA ARG A 74 13.66 5.68 3.46
C ARG A 74 13.02 4.87 4.59
N GLU A 75 12.52 5.57 5.60
CA GLU A 75 12.00 4.93 6.80
C GLU A 75 10.56 5.35 7.02
N GLY A 76 9.71 4.36 7.26
CA GLY A 76 8.33 4.56 7.65
C GLY A 76 8.21 4.67 9.15
N PHE A 77 7.14 5.31 9.59
CA PHE A 77 6.72 5.29 10.99
C PHE A 77 6.07 3.93 11.33
N GLY A 78 5.88 3.68 12.62
CA GLY A 78 5.17 2.49 13.09
C GLY A 78 3.82 2.26 12.42
N TRP A 79 3.14 3.32 12.00
CA TRP A 79 1.87 3.21 11.28
C TRP A 79 1.98 2.49 9.92
N THR A 80 3.11 2.61 9.20
CA THR A 80 3.30 1.84 7.96
C THR A 80 3.39 0.34 8.25
N ASN A 81 4.14 -0.04 9.29
CA ASN A 81 4.23 -1.44 9.72
C ASN A 81 2.86 -1.95 10.20
N ALA A 82 2.14 -1.16 10.98
CA ALA A 82 0.80 -1.51 11.44
C ALA A 82 -0.18 -1.66 10.27
N SER A 83 -0.11 -0.78 9.27
CA SER A 83 -0.97 -0.88 8.08
C SER A 83 -0.72 -2.17 7.29
N PHE A 84 0.52 -2.65 7.26
CA PHE A 84 0.84 -3.92 6.64
C PHE A 84 0.17 -5.09 7.38
N GLN A 85 0.27 -5.13 8.70
CA GLN A 85 -0.35 -6.17 9.51
C GLN A 85 -1.88 -6.16 9.40
N VAL A 86 -2.49 -4.99 9.47
CA VAL A 86 -3.95 -4.82 9.29
C VAL A 86 -4.37 -5.21 7.88
N GLY A 87 -3.62 -4.77 6.86
CA GLY A 87 -3.90 -5.10 5.46
C GLY A 87 -3.93 -6.61 5.20
N LEU A 88 -3.04 -7.37 5.82
CA LEU A 88 -3.04 -8.84 5.71
C LEU A 88 -4.37 -9.46 6.15
N THR A 89 -5.07 -8.86 7.11
CA THR A 89 -6.36 -9.39 7.59
C THR A 89 -7.48 -9.26 6.57
N TYR A 90 -7.39 -8.29 5.65
CA TYR A 90 -8.36 -8.11 4.57
C TYR A 90 -8.13 -9.07 3.40
N LEU A 91 -6.90 -9.54 3.21
CA LEU A 91 -6.55 -10.38 2.07
C LEU A 91 -6.93 -11.84 2.30
N THR A 92 -7.43 -12.48 1.25
CA THR A 92 -7.59 -13.94 1.22
C THR A 92 -6.22 -14.63 1.17
N SER A 93 -6.18 -15.94 1.44
CA SER A 93 -4.93 -16.70 1.34
C SER A 93 -4.33 -16.64 -0.06
N HIS A 94 -5.15 -16.64 -1.09
CA HIS A 94 -4.72 -16.51 -2.48
C HIS A 94 -4.07 -15.14 -2.73
N MET A 95 -4.72 -14.08 -2.25
CA MET A 95 -4.19 -12.71 -2.36
C MET A 95 -2.85 -12.56 -1.64
N ARG A 96 -2.71 -13.12 -0.44
CA ARG A 96 -1.44 -13.06 0.31
C ARG A 96 -0.30 -13.73 -0.44
N LYS A 97 -0.55 -14.88 -1.05
CA LYS A 97 0.45 -15.57 -1.87
C LYS A 97 0.85 -14.75 -3.09
N ALA A 98 -0.12 -14.12 -3.75
CA ALA A 98 0.13 -13.26 -4.90
C ALA A 98 0.94 -12.01 -4.54
N VAL A 99 0.61 -11.35 -3.42
CA VAL A 99 1.40 -10.21 -2.91
C VAL A 99 2.82 -10.63 -2.60
N ALA A 100 3.01 -11.76 -1.93
CA ALA A 100 4.34 -12.29 -1.61
C ALA A 100 5.16 -12.59 -2.88
N ALA A 101 4.50 -12.95 -3.97
CA ALA A 101 5.12 -13.15 -5.28
C ALA A 101 5.27 -11.85 -6.10
N CYS A 102 4.96 -10.69 -5.51
CA CYS A 102 4.98 -9.37 -6.17
C CYS A 102 4.13 -9.32 -7.44
N GLN A 103 2.99 -10.02 -7.45
CA GLN A 103 2.08 -9.98 -8.58
C GLN A 103 1.36 -8.63 -8.65
N HIS A 104 1.46 -7.94 -9.79
CA HIS A 104 0.85 -6.63 -9.98
C HIS A 104 -0.68 -6.73 -9.80
N PRO A 105 -1.31 -5.76 -9.10
CA PRO A 105 -2.75 -5.81 -8.82
C PRO A 105 -3.61 -5.87 -10.08
N ASP A 106 -3.25 -5.17 -11.14
CA ASP A 106 -4.01 -5.20 -12.39
C ASP A 106 -4.01 -6.60 -13.01
N ASP A 107 -2.88 -7.31 -12.97
CA ASP A 107 -2.78 -8.70 -13.46
C ASP A 107 -3.57 -9.66 -12.58
N PHE A 108 -3.48 -9.50 -11.26
CA PHE A 108 -4.23 -10.33 -10.33
C PHE A 108 -5.74 -10.17 -10.52
N PHE A 109 -6.25 -8.95 -10.49
CA PHE A 109 -7.68 -8.68 -10.57
C PHE A 109 -8.25 -8.88 -11.97
N HIS A 110 -7.45 -8.75 -13.00
CA HIS A 110 -7.87 -9.10 -14.36
C HIS A 110 -8.11 -10.60 -14.50
N ARG A 111 -7.18 -11.42 -13.96
CA ARG A 111 -7.27 -12.89 -14.03
C ARG A 111 -8.39 -13.46 -13.17
N TYR A 112 -8.67 -12.86 -12.02
CA TYR A 112 -9.59 -13.37 -11.00
C TYR A 112 -10.84 -12.51 -10.80
N ARG A 113 -11.32 -11.85 -11.86
CA ARG A 113 -12.49 -10.97 -11.82
C ARG A 113 -13.77 -11.63 -11.29
N HIS A 114 -13.85 -12.95 -11.35
CA HIS A 114 -15.06 -13.70 -11.06
C HIS A 114 -14.92 -14.64 -9.84
N LEU A 115 -13.87 -14.43 -9.07
CA LEU A 115 -13.66 -15.22 -7.85
C LEU A 115 -14.16 -14.50 -6.61
#